data_3db7c67f36974d49677979fcacb69ee7
#
_entry.id   3db7c67f36974d49677979fcacb69ee7
#
_cell.length_a   1.000
_cell.length_b   1.000
_cell.length_c   1.000
_cell.angle_alpha   90.00
_cell.angle_beta   90.00
_cell.angle_gamma   90.00
#
_symmetry.space_group_name_H-M   'P 1'
#
loop_
_entity.id
_entity.type
_entity.pdbx_description
1 polymer ?
#
loop_
_entity_poly.entity_id
_entity_poly.type
_entity_poly.pdbx_seq_one_letter_code
_entity_poly.pdbx_strand_id
1 'polypeptide(L)'
;SIPISIGLAIVLGLTAVFVLLIVVRLIRMIFGKLIHKRRNRIRFYSILISFGIFFGVLVNLFYAFWGMNTFRCPLSDTLCLDIRQYSAEELASACRILACRAAELRENVNEDENGVYDLGSIEDELNEVCNAYALLGEEHKEFSNKVYSAKPGKLSALFSKLNMAGIYVPFTAEMSINVDQPDLYILAGAAHETAHYFGFVPEAEAGFIAFMLADYTDDPALEYSLIMNALVYCGNALCAKSPALYGELRATVYTEGMLRD
;
A
#
# COMPACT_ATOMS: atom_id res chain seq x y z
N SER A 1 0.93 -3.07 -20.95
CA SER A 1 1.38 -1.99 -20.05
C SER A 1 2.90 -1.96 -19.93
N ILE A 2 3.50 -0.82 -19.59
CA ILE A 2 4.94 -0.74 -19.34
C ILE A 2 5.17 -1.34 -17.94
N PRO A 3 5.95 -2.43 -17.78
CA PRO A 3 6.07 -3.15 -16.51
C PRO A 3 7.02 -2.47 -15.50
N ILE A 4 7.24 -1.18 -15.64
CA ILE A 4 8.10 -0.36 -14.76
C ILE A 4 7.29 0.86 -14.35
N SER A 5 7.32 1.20 -13.05
CA SER A 5 6.81 2.49 -12.60
C SER A 5 7.70 3.61 -13.12
N ILE A 6 7.16 4.36 -14.07
CA ILE A 6 7.83 5.54 -14.65
C ILE A 6 8.02 6.60 -13.58
N GLY A 7 7.01 6.79 -12.70
CA GLY A 7 7.08 7.75 -11.60
C GLY A 7 8.20 7.45 -10.63
N LEU A 8 8.32 6.20 -10.20
CA LEU A 8 9.40 5.78 -9.33
C LEU A 8 10.77 5.94 -9.99
N ALA A 9 10.90 5.59 -11.28
CA ALA A 9 12.13 5.77 -12.04
C ALA A 9 12.51 7.26 -12.16
N ILE A 10 11.55 8.15 -12.39
CA ILE A 10 11.78 9.60 -12.47
C ILE A 10 12.23 10.13 -11.10
N VAL A 11 11.54 9.80 -10.02
CA VAL A 11 11.89 10.27 -8.66
C VAL A 11 13.28 9.81 -8.28
N LEU A 12 13.60 8.52 -8.47
CA LEU A 12 14.92 7.97 -8.17
C LEU A 12 16.00 8.59 -9.06
N GLY A 13 15.72 8.76 -10.36
CA GLY A 13 16.65 9.38 -11.31
C GLY A 13 16.97 10.83 -10.95
N LEU A 14 15.96 11.66 -10.67
CA LEU A 14 16.14 13.05 -10.25
C LEU A 14 16.90 13.15 -8.94
N THR A 15 16.58 12.29 -7.98
CA THR A 15 17.30 12.22 -6.70
C THR A 15 18.75 11.83 -6.90
N ALA A 16 19.05 10.83 -7.73
CA ALA A 16 20.42 10.41 -8.05
C ALA A 16 21.21 11.53 -8.73
N VAL A 17 20.63 12.22 -9.71
CA VAL A 17 21.25 13.37 -10.39
C VAL A 17 21.53 14.49 -9.38
N PHE A 18 20.58 14.81 -8.51
CA PHE A 18 20.76 15.83 -7.48
C PHE A 18 21.90 15.48 -6.52
N VAL A 19 21.94 14.24 -6.02
CA VAL A 19 23.02 13.73 -5.14
C VAL A 19 24.36 13.80 -5.85
N LEU A 20 24.44 13.37 -7.11
CA LEU A 20 25.67 13.45 -7.92
C LEU A 20 26.18 14.90 -8.05
N LEU A 21 25.29 15.84 -8.35
CA LEU A 21 25.65 17.27 -8.44
C LEU A 21 26.18 17.82 -7.11
N ILE A 22 25.58 17.42 -5.97
CA ILE A 22 26.07 17.78 -4.64
C ILE A 22 27.46 17.19 -4.41
N VAL A 23 27.65 15.90 -4.66
CA VAL A 23 28.95 15.21 -4.51
C VAL A 23 30.04 15.90 -5.36
N VAL A 24 29.76 16.19 -6.64
CA VAL A 24 30.70 16.88 -7.52
C VAL A 24 31.06 18.27 -6.96
N ARG A 25 30.08 19.03 -6.43
CA ARG A 25 30.33 20.34 -5.82
C ARG A 25 31.16 20.21 -4.54
N LEU A 26 30.92 19.20 -3.70
CA LEU A 26 31.70 18.93 -2.49
C LEU A 26 33.15 18.55 -2.83
N ILE A 27 33.35 17.66 -3.80
CA ILE A 27 34.70 17.29 -4.29
C ILE A 27 35.45 18.53 -4.77
N ARG A 28 34.83 19.36 -5.62
CA ARG A 28 35.44 20.62 -6.10
C ARG A 28 35.72 21.60 -4.97
N MET A 29 34.97 21.59 -3.87
CA MET A 29 35.21 22.40 -2.70
C MET A 29 36.42 21.89 -1.90
N ILE A 30 36.56 20.58 -1.70
CA ILE A 30 37.65 19.94 -0.98
C ILE A 30 38.97 20.16 -1.72
N PHE A 31 39.03 19.82 -2.99
CA PHE A 31 40.26 20.04 -3.80
C PHE A 31 40.59 21.51 -4.07
N GLY A 32 39.57 22.39 -4.03
CA GLY A 32 39.77 23.84 -4.17
C GLY A 32 40.17 24.57 -2.87
N LYS A 33 40.22 23.87 -1.72
CA LYS A 33 40.52 24.46 -0.43
C LYS A 33 41.92 25.09 -0.36
N LEU A 34 42.89 24.58 -1.11
CA LEU A 34 44.27 25.02 -1.12
C LEU A 34 44.49 26.37 -1.82
N ILE A 35 43.55 26.85 -2.66
CA ILE A 35 43.82 27.99 -3.54
C ILE A 35 42.89 29.20 -3.32
N HIS A 36 41.60 29.06 -2.88
CA HIS A 36 40.64 30.16 -2.86
C HIS A 36 39.54 30.08 -1.78
N LYS A 37 39.81 30.57 -0.56
CA LYS A 37 38.85 30.63 0.57
C LYS A 37 37.49 31.30 0.23
N ARG A 38 37.48 32.42 -0.49
CA ARG A 38 36.26 33.17 -0.84
C ARG A 38 35.39 32.38 -1.79
N ARG A 39 35.95 31.71 -2.79
CA ARG A 39 35.23 30.91 -3.78
C ARG A 39 34.60 29.67 -3.14
N ASN A 40 35.22 29.05 -2.14
CA ASN A 40 34.70 27.90 -1.44
C ASN A 40 33.50 28.26 -0.55
N ARG A 41 33.52 29.44 0.09
CA ARG A 41 32.36 29.95 0.83
C ARG A 41 31.16 30.16 -0.04
N ILE A 42 31.32 30.74 -1.24
CA ILE A 42 30.25 30.92 -2.23
C ILE A 42 29.72 29.56 -2.68
N ARG A 43 30.57 28.58 -2.95
CA ARG A 43 30.17 27.22 -3.31
C ARG A 43 29.36 26.53 -2.21
N PHE A 44 29.80 26.70 -0.95
CA PHE A 44 29.06 26.16 0.19
C PHE A 44 27.63 26.72 0.29
N TYR A 45 27.47 28.03 0.22
CA TYR A 45 26.16 28.67 0.22
C TYR A 45 25.32 28.25 -1.01
N SER A 46 25.93 28.11 -2.19
CA SER A 46 25.25 27.61 -3.38
C SER A 46 24.72 26.17 -3.19
N ILE A 47 25.44 25.30 -2.47
CA ILE A 47 24.97 23.95 -2.13
C ILE A 47 23.75 24.04 -1.20
N LEU A 48 23.82 24.83 -0.14
CA LEU A 48 22.70 25.01 0.81
C LEU A 48 21.45 25.57 0.13
N ILE A 49 21.62 26.58 -0.73
CA ILE A 49 20.51 27.17 -1.48
C ILE A 49 19.91 26.13 -2.46
N SER A 50 20.76 25.38 -3.18
CA SER A 50 20.29 24.34 -4.11
C SER A 50 19.50 23.27 -3.35
N PHE A 51 19.94 22.90 -2.15
CA PHE A 51 19.25 21.96 -1.28
C PHE A 51 17.89 22.51 -0.83
N GLY A 52 17.86 23.75 -0.37
CA GLY A 52 16.62 24.42 0.03
C GLY A 52 15.61 24.55 -1.12
N ILE A 53 16.07 24.91 -2.32
CA ILE A 53 15.20 24.99 -3.51
C ILE A 53 14.67 23.60 -3.86
N PHE A 54 15.54 22.57 -3.93
CA PHE A 54 15.13 21.20 -4.28
C PHE A 54 14.07 20.68 -3.31
N PHE A 55 14.32 20.77 -2.00
CA PHE A 55 13.34 20.35 -1.00
C PHE A 55 12.07 21.20 -1.02
N GLY A 56 12.20 22.51 -1.19
CA GLY A 56 11.04 23.40 -1.31
C GLY A 56 10.16 23.01 -2.49
N VAL A 57 10.74 22.76 -3.66
CA VAL A 57 9.99 22.30 -4.84
C VAL A 57 9.36 20.94 -4.59
N LEU A 58 10.11 19.98 -4.03
CA LEU A 58 9.61 18.64 -3.74
C LEU A 58 8.41 18.66 -2.77
N VAL A 59 8.51 19.44 -1.69
CA VAL A 59 7.41 19.59 -0.72
C VAL A 59 6.19 20.24 -1.36
N ASN A 60 6.37 21.31 -2.15
CA ASN A 60 5.26 21.95 -2.83
C ASN A 60 4.58 21.02 -3.83
N LEU A 61 5.34 20.27 -4.63
CA LEU A 61 4.80 19.28 -5.55
C LEU A 61 4.08 18.15 -4.79
N PHE A 62 4.66 17.66 -3.70
CA PHE A 62 4.01 16.64 -2.87
C PHE A 62 2.67 17.15 -2.34
N TYR A 63 2.63 18.35 -1.80
CA TYR A 63 1.37 18.94 -1.32
C TYR A 63 0.36 19.14 -2.44
N ALA A 64 0.78 19.61 -3.61
CA ALA A 64 -0.10 19.87 -4.74
C ALA A 64 -0.72 18.57 -5.31
N PHE A 65 0.05 17.47 -5.39
CA PHE A 65 -0.41 16.21 -5.98
C PHE A 65 -0.97 15.21 -4.97
N TRP A 66 -0.63 15.36 -3.68
CA TRP A 66 -1.02 14.39 -2.65
C TRP A 66 -1.51 15.03 -1.35
N GLY A 67 -0.74 15.94 -0.76
CA GLY A 67 -0.97 16.45 0.58
C GLY A 67 -2.32 17.15 0.75
N MET A 68 -2.91 17.70 -0.31
CA MET A 68 -4.24 18.31 -0.24
C MET A 68 -5.35 17.30 0.06
N ASN A 69 -5.15 16.02 -0.23
CA ASN A 69 -6.11 14.96 0.09
C ASN A 69 -6.26 14.73 1.60
N THR A 70 -5.32 15.21 2.42
CA THR A 70 -5.43 15.15 3.89
C THR A 70 -6.59 16.00 4.45
N PHE A 71 -7.09 16.95 3.65
CA PHE A 71 -8.26 17.79 3.99
C PHE A 71 -9.59 17.23 3.46
N ARG A 72 -9.56 16.03 2.87
CA ARG A 72 -10.76 15.35 2.42
C ARG A 72 -11.66 15.00 3.61
N CYS A 73 -12.96 14.98 3.38
CA CYS A 73 -13.93 14.47 4.35
C CYS A 73 -13.58 13.01 4.70
N PRO A 74 -13.55 12.63 5.98
CA PRO A 74 -13.29 11.26 6.39
C PRO A 74 -14.22 10.26 5.71
N LEU A 75 -13.72 9.06 5.44
CA LEU A 75 -14.52 7.98 4.86
C LEU A 75 -15.73 7.62 5.73
N SER A 76 -15.55 7.66 7.06
CA SER A 76 -16.64 7.44 8.02
C SER A 76 -17.82 8.38 7.81
N ASP A 77 -17.56 9.67 7.56
CA ASP A 77 -18.60 10.65 7.32
C ASP A 77 -19.26 10.46 5.94
N THR A 78 -18.45 10.09 4.93
CA THR A 78 -18.91 9.85 3.57
C THR A 78 -19.84 8.63 3.49
N LEU A 79 -19.52 7.56 4.22
CA LEU A 79 -20.28 6.31 4.26
C LEU A 79 -21.26 6.24 5.44
N CYS A 80 -21.38 7.30 6.26
CA CYS A 80 -22.20 7.35 7.46
C CYS A 80 -21.90 6.20 8.45
N LEU A 81 -20.62 5.86 8.62
CA LEU A 81 -20.18 4.80 9.53
C LEU A 81 -20.19 5.29 10.99
N ASP A 82 -20.76 4.50 11.88
CA ASP A 82 -20.69 4.74 13.32
C ASP A 82 -19.35 4.27 13.90
N ILE A 83 -18.42 5.21 14.03
CA ILE A 83 -17.10 4.94 14.62
C ILE A 83 -17.17 5.06 16.14
N ARG A 84 -17.09 3.92 16.82
CA ARG A 84 -17.14 3.85 18.28
C ARG A 84 -16.10 2.89 18.86
N GLN A 85 -15.90 2.97 20.16
CA GLN A 85 -15.13 1.95 20.85
C GLN A 85 -15.94 0.64 20.90
N TYR A 86 -15.27 -0.48 20.72
CA TYR A 86 -15.82 -1.82 20.73
C TYR A 86 -15.25 -2.64 21.90
N SER A 87 -16.03 -3.63 22.40
CA SER A 87 -15.58 -4.59 23.39
C SER A 87 -14.68 -5.67 22.75
N ALA A 88 -14.02 -6.49 23.56
CA ALA A 88 -13.26 -7.63 23.08
C ALA A 88 -14.17 -8.69 22.45
N GLU A 89 -15.37 -8.86 23.01
CA GLU A 89 -16.38 -9.82 22.56
C GLU A 89 -16.97 -9.41 21.18
N GLU A 90 -17.25 -8.12 20.98
CA GLU A 90 -17.69 -7.59 19.68
C GLU A 90 -16.60 -7.80 18.62
N LEU A 91 -15.34 -7.51 18.95
CA LEU A 91 -14.22 -7.74 18.04
C LEU A 91 -14.03 -9.24 17.75
N ALA A 92 -14.16 -10.11 18.77
CA ALA A 92 -14.09 -11.55 18.57
C ALA A 92 -15.22 -12.07 17.67
N SER A 93 -16.41 -11.48 17.77
CA SER A 93 -17.55 -11.82 16.89
C SER A 93 -17.26 -11.41 15.44
N ALA A 94 -16.73 -10.22 15.21
CA ALA A 94 -16.32 -9.76 13.88
C ALA A 94 -15.21 -10.66 13.29
N CYS A 95 -14.17 -10.97 14.09
CA CYS A 95 -13.10 -11.90 13.67
C CYS A 95 -13.66 -13.29 13.34
N ARG A 96 -14.66 -13.78 14.07
CA ARG A 96 -15.29 -15.07 13.79
C ARG A 96 -16.03 -15.06 12.45
N ILE A 97 -16.76 -14.00 12.13
CA ILE A 97 -17.44 -13.84 10.84
C ILE A 97 -16.42 -13.85 9.70
N LEU A 98 -15.35 -13.06 9.83
CA LEU A 98 -14.27 -13.02 8.82
C LEU A 98 -13.59 -14.38 8.68
N ALA A 99 -13.29 -15.06 9.79
CA ALA A 99 -12.63 -16.36 9.78
C ALA A 99 -13.51 -17.46 9.14
N CYS A 100 -14.83 -17.47 9.40
CA CYS A 100 -15.75 -18.39 8.75
C CYS A 100 -15.80 -18.15 7.23
N ARG A 101 -15.92 -16.87 6.79
CA ARG A 101 -15.91 -16.49 5.36
C ARG A 101 -14.58 -16.90 4.72
N ALA A 102 -13.46 -16.63 5.38
CA ALA A 102 -12.15 -17.03 4.88
C ALA A 102 -12.00 -18.56 4.76
N ALA A 103 -12.54 -19.34 5.72
CA ALA A 103 -12.49 -20.79 5.68
C ALA A 103 -13.28 -21.37 4.48
N GLU A 104 -14.45 -20.82 4.18
CA GLU A 104 -15.25 -21.19 3.00
C GLU A 104 -14.54 -20.83 1.69
N LEU A 105 -13.97 -19.63 1.60
CA LEU A 105 -13.24 -19.18 0.42
C LEU A 105 -11.97 -20.01 0.19
N ARG A 106 -11.29 -20.42 1.27
CA ARG A 106 -10.07 -21.21 1.20
C ARG A 106 -10.22 -22.54 0.47
N GLU A 107 -11.43 -23.11 0.44
CA GLU A 107 -11.75 -24.33 -0.30
C GLU A 107 -11.82 -24.11 -1.84
N ASN A 108 -11.93 -22.86 -2.28
CA ASN A 108 -12.13 -22.48 -3.68
C ASN A 108 -10.95 -21.78 -4.34
N VAL A 109 -9.83 -21.64 -3.63
CA VAL A 109 -8.60 -21.02 -4.16
C VAL A 109 -7.55 -22.09 -4.47
N ASN A 110 -6.59 -21.73 -5.33
CA ASN A 110 -5.51 -22.63 -5.69
C ASN A 110 -4.49 -22.78 -4.54
N GLU A 111 -3.79 -23.93 -4.57
CA GLU A 111 -2.72 -24.25 -3.63
C GLU A 111 -1.45 -24.66 -4.40
N ASP A 112 -0.31 -24.34 -3.82
CA ASP A 112 0.99 -24.88 -4.25
C ASP A 112 1.18 -26.34 -3.80
N GLU A 113 2.34 -26.93 -4.10
CA GLU A 113 2.72 -28.29 -3.70
C GLU A 113 2.81 -28.49 -2.17
N ASN A 114 2.88 -27.40 -1.39
CA ASN A 114 2.93 -27.41 0.07
C ASN A 114 1.55 -27.15 0.70
N GLY A 115 0.52 -26.95 -0.11
CA GLY A 115 -0.83 -26.59 0.33
C GLY A 115 -0.93 -25.16 0.86
N VAL A 116 -0.08 -24.26 0.38
CA VAL A 116 -0.13 -22.82 0.63
C VAL A 116 -0.89 -22.16 -0.52
N TYR A 117 -1.64 -21.12 -0.23
CA TYR A 117 -2.36 -20.35 -1.23
C TYR A 117 -1.44 -19.88 -2.36
N ASP A 118 -1.83 -20.16 -3.61
CA ASP A 118 -1.12 -19.80 -4.84
C ASP A 118 -2.00 -18.89 -5.68
N LEU A 119 -1.55 -17.66 -5.89
CA LEU A 119 -2.27 -16.65 -6.68
C LEU A 119 -2.31 -16.96 -8.17
N GLY A 120 -1.37 -17.74 -8.69
CA GLY A 120 -1.25 -18.04 -10.12
C GLY A 120 -0.81 -16.83 -10.93
N SER A 121 -1.66 -16.33 -11.85
CA SER A 121 -1.33 -15.21 -12.74
C SER A 121 -1.52 -13.86 -12.05
N ILE A 122 -0.48 -13.28 -11.48
CA ILE A 122 -0.52 -11.97 -10.81
C ILE A 122 -1.11 -10.88 -11.71
N GLU A 123 -0.81 -10.88 -13.02
CA GLU A 123 -1.28 -9.82 -13.94
C GLU A 123 -2.80 -9.90 -14.16
N ASP A 124 -3.36 -11.10 -14.26
CA ASP A 124 -4.80 -11.31 -14.44
C ASP A 124 -5.55 -10.92 -13.16
N GLU A 125 -5.07 -11.38 -12.02
CA GLU A 125 -5.65 -11.11 -10.71
C GLU A 125 -5.60 -9.61 -10.32
N LEU A 126 -4.55 -8.90 -10.69
CA LEU A 126 -4.50 -7.44 -10.50
C LEU A 126 -5.55 -6.70 -11.36
N ASN A 127 -6.04 -7.29 -12.44
CA ASN A 127 -7.15 -6.73 -13.20
C ASN A 127 -8.50 -6.92 -12.49
N GLU A 128 -8.67 -8.03 -11.73
CA GLU A 128 -9.87 -8.23 -10.90
C GLU A 128 -10.02 -7.16 -9.83
N VAL A 129 -8.92 -6.66 -9.25
CA VAL A 129 -8.95 -5.50 -8.35
C VAL A 129 -9.55 -4.27 -9.07
N CYS A 130 -9.19 -4.04 -10.34
CA CYS A 130 -9.77 -2.93 -11.12
C CYS A 130 -11.26 -3.13 -11.40
N ASN A 131 -11.68 -4.36 -11.69
CA ASN A 131 -13.07 -4.72 -11.91
C ASN A 131 -13.92 -4.49 -10.66
N ALA A 132 -13.43 -4.92 -9.50
CA ALA A 132 -14.07 -4.71 -8.20
C ALA A 132 -14.22 -3.20 -7.87
N TYR A 133 -13.19 -2.39 -8.13
CA TYR A 133 -13.29 -0.94 -7.98
C TYR A 133 -14.27 -0.30 -8.97
N ALA A 134 -14.42 -0.83 -10.18
CA ALA A 134 -15.41 -0.34 -11.13
C ALA A 134 -16.83 -0.58 -10.62
N LEU A 135 -17.10 -1.77 -10.04
CA LEU A 135 -18.39 -2.08 -9.41
C LEU A 135 -18.65 -1.22 -8.17
N LEU A 136 -17.65 -1.06 -7.29
CA LEU A 136 -17.75 -0.15 -6.14
C LEU A 136 -18.09 1.29 -6.59
N GLY A 137 -17.52 1.73 -7.72
CA GLY A 137 -17.76 3.06 -8.29
C GLY A 137 -19.16 3.28 -8.87
N GLU A 138 -19.93 2.23 -9.15
CA GLU A 138 -21.33 2.31 -9.55
C GLU A 138 -22.22 2.74 -8.37
N GLU A 139 -21.90 2.31 -7.15
CA GLU A 139 -22.64 2.65 -5.93
C GLU A 139 -22.08 3.88 -5.22
N HIS A 140 -20.75 4.06 -5.27
CA HIS A 140 -20.02 5.10 -4.55
C HIS A 140 -19.25 5.98 -5.53
N LYS A 141 -19.80 7.17 -5.80
CA LYS A 141 -19.24 8.14 -6.77
C LYS A 141 -17.79 8.55 -6.50
N GLU A 142 -17.32 8.41 -5.27
CA GLU A 142 -15.94 8.65 -4.84
C GLU A 142 -14.93 7.74 -5.57
N PHE A 143 -15.39 6.58 -6.04
CA PHE A 143 -14.61 5.56 -6.76
C PHE A 143 -14.97 5.46 -8.25
N SER A 144 -15.77 6.39 -8.79
CA SER A 144 -16.25 6.35 -10.18
C SER A 144 -15.20 6.67 -11.24
N ASN A 145 -14.00 7.13 -10.85
CA ASN A 145 -12.91 7.38 -11.79
C ASN A 145 -12.33 6.06 -12.31
N LYS A 146 -11.91 6.08 -13.58
CA LYS A 146 -11.23 4.92 -14.16
C LYS A 146 -9.93 4.63 -13.41
N VAL A 147 -9.80 3.40 -12.97
CA VAL A 147 -8.57 2.88 -12.35
C VAL A 147 -7.77 2.04 -13.35
N TYR A 148 -6.48 1.98 -13.15
CA TYR A 148 -5.57 1.15 -13.93
C TYR A 148 -4.94 0.11 -13.00
N SER A 149 -4.64 -1.06 -13.56
CA SER A 149 -4.02 -2.15 -12.79
C SER A 149 -2.71 -1.71 -12.15
N ALA A 150 -2.52 -2.08 -10.90
CA ALA A 150 -1.24 -1.92 -10.21
C ALA A 150 -0.14 -2.70 -10.96
N LYS A 151 1.09 -2.23 -10.85
CA LYS A 151 2.22 -2.84 -11.55
C LYS A 151 2.99 -3.76 -10.61
N PRO A 152 3.27 -5.01 -11.00
CA PRO A 152 4.21 -5.85 -10.28
C PRO A 152 5.56 -5.14 -10.15
N GLY A 153 6.03 -4.93 -8.93
CA GLY A 153 7.19 -4.10 -8.66
C GLY A 153 8.51 -4.79 -9.03
N LYS A 154 9.27 -4.24 -9.98
CA LYS A 154 10.65 -4.71 -10.24
C LYS A 154 11.62 -4.47 -9.08
N LEU A 155 11.22 -3.66 -8.10
CA LEU A 155 11.96 -3.39 -6.88
C LEU A 155 11.41 -4.16 -5.68
N SER A 156 10.65 -5.23 -5.88
CA SER A 156 10.02 -6.02 -4.82
C SER A 156 11.00 -6.46 -3.74
N ALA A 157 12.18 -6.97 -4.12
CA ALA A 157 13.21 -7.31 -3.14
C ALA A 157 13.71 -6.13 -2.29
N LEU A 158 13.63 -4.88 -2.79
CA LEU A 158 13.90 -3.68 -2.00
C LEU A 158 12.71 -3.35 -1.12
N PHE A 159 11.48 -3.48 -1.64
CA PHE A 159 10.25 -3.27 -0.87
C PHE A 159 10.18 -4.22 0.32
N SER A 160 10.49 -5.51 0.12
CA SER A 160 10.56 -6.50 1.21
C SER A 160 11.56 -6.08 2.29
N LYS A 161 12.76 -5.60 1.92
CA LYS A 161 13.76 -5.11 2.88
C LYS A 161 13.30 -3.87 3.65
N LEU A 162 12.42 -3.07 3.07
CA LEU A 162 11.84 -1.87 3.69
C LEU A 162 10.50 -2.17 4.39
N ASN A 163 10.06 -3.42 4.38
CA ASN A 163 8.76 -3.86 4.91
C ASN A 163 7.58 -3.10 4.29
N MET A 164 7.61 -2.93 2.95
CA MET A 164 6.58 -2.24 2.18
C MET A 164 5.82 -3.25 1.32
N ALA A 165 4.49 -3.25 1.42
CA ALA A 165 3.61 -4.07 0.58
C ALA A 165 3.43 -3.48 -0.82
N GLY A 166 3.47 -2.16 -0.94
CA GLY A 166 3.34 -1.45 -2.19
C GLY A 166 3.70 0.03 -2.03
N ILE A 167 3.48 0.79 -3.08
CA ILE A 167 3.60 2.25 -3.06
C ILE A 167 2.73 2.88 -4.16
N TYR A 168 1.95 3.86 -3.79
CA TYR A 168 1.31 4.79 -4.72
C TYR A 168 2.23 5.99 -4.99
N VAL A 169 2.46 6.31 -6.27
CA VAL A 169 3.28 7.44 -6.71
C VAL A 169 2.38 8.55 -7.24
N PRO A 170 2.06 9.59 -6.46
CA PRO A 170 1.06 10.60 -6.82
C PRO A 170 1.45 11.47 -8.03
N PHE A 171 2.74 11.59 -8.34
CA PHE A 171 3.22 12.38 -9.48
C PHE A 171 2.87 11.79 -10.84
N THR A 172 2.63 10.50 -10.92
CA THR A 172 2.29 9.77 -12.14
C THR A 172 1.03 8.92 -12.01
N ALA A 173 0.40 8.97 -10.83
CA ALA A 173 -0.78 8.17 -10.47
C ALA A 173 -0.55 6.66 -10.71
N GLU A 174 0.66 6.17 -10.43
CA GLU A 174 1.02 4.76 -10.59
C GLU A 174 1.06 4.05 -9.25
N MET A 175 0.56 2.83 -9.22
CA MET A 175 0.66 1.90 -8.10
C MET A 175 1.68 0.81 -8.44
N SER A 176 2.59 0.52 -7.52
CA SER A 176 3.58 -0.56 -7.63
C SER A 176 3.45 -1.48 -6.43
N ILE A 177 3.29 -2.78 -6.69
CA ILE A 177 3.05 -3.78 -5.64
C ILE A 177 4.28 -4.64 -5.47
N ASN A 178 4.61 -4.91 -4.22
CA ASN A 178 5.61 -5.90 -3.86
C ASN A 178 5.09 -7.31 -4.20
N VAL A 179 5.79 -8.00 -5.09
CA VAL A 179 5.49 -9.40 -5.44
C VAL A 179 6.51 -10.38 -4.84
N ASP A 180 7.40 -9.90 -3.99
CA ASP A 180 8.34 -10.68 -3.18
C ASP A 180 7.82 -10.75 -1.73
N GLN A 181 6.55 -11.14 -1.58
CA GLN A 181 5.82 -11.35 -0.33
C GLN A 181 4.86 -12.52 -0.51
N PRO A 182 4.28 -13.09 0.56
CA PRO A 182 3.27 -14.13 0.40
C PRO A 182 2.12 -13.68 -0.50
N ASP A 183 1.67 -14.55 -1.38
CA ASP A 183 0.65 -14.28 -2.40
C ASP A 183 -0.64 -13.71 -1.79
N LEU A 184 -0.96 -14.15 -0.59
CA LEU A 184 -2.09 -13.69 0.19
C LEU A 184 -2.17 -12.15 0.33
N TYR A 185 -1.02 -11.46 0.37
CA TYR A 185 -0.99 -10.01 0.58
C TYR A 185 -0.88 -9.19 -0.71
N ILE A 186 -0.68 -9.84 -1.87
CA ILE A 186 -0.47 -9.14 -3.14
C ILE A 186 -1.73 -8.38 -3.56
N LEU A 187 -2.89 -9.04 -3.60
CA LEU A 187 -4.13 -8.42 -4.03
C LEU A 187 -4.69 -7.44 -3.01
N ALA A 188 -4.62 -7.77 -1.73
CA ALA A 188 -5.01 -6.85 -0.66
C ALA A 188 -4.13 -5.58 -0.67
N GLY A 189 -2.82 -5.73 -0.92
CA GLY A 189 -1.91 -4.60 -1.12
C GLY A 189 -2.27 -3.78 -2.35
N ALA A 190 -2.60 -4.41 -3.48
CA ALA A 190 -3.03 -3.71 -4.69
C ALA A 190 -4.33 -2.93 -4.47
N ALA A 191 -5.29 -3.51 -3.78
CA ALA A 191 -6.53 -2.84 -3.40
C ALA A 191 -6.26 -1.63 -2.49
N HIS A 192 -5.38 -1.76 -1.53
CA HIS A 192 -4.96 -0.69 -0.62
C HIS A 192 -4.28 0.47 -1.37
N GLU A 193 -3.29 0.20 -2.23
CA GLU A 193 -2.63 1.24 -3.04
C GLU A 193 -3.60 1.92 -4.01
N THR A 194 -4.61 1.19 -4.48
CA THR A 194 -5.67 1.76 -5.32
C THR A 194 -6.59 2.69 -4.52
N ALA A 195 -6.84 2.45 -3.23
CA ALA A 195 -7.54 3.41 -2.38
C ALA A 195 -6.76 4.73 -2.26
N HIS A 196 -5.44 4.67 -2.18
CA HIS A 196 -4.58 5.85 -2.25
C HIS A 196 -4.70 6.56 -3.60
N TYR A 197 -4.78 5.84 -4.71
CA TYR A 197 -5.05 6.46 -6.02
C TYR A 197 -6.34 7.26 -6.03
N PHE A 198 -7.39 6.82 -5.35
CA PHE A 198 -8.64 7.57 -5.18
C PHE A 198 -8.54 8.73 -4.17
N GLY A 199 -7.38 8.96 -3.58
CA GLY A 199 -7.08 10.10 -2.70
C GLY A 199 -7.40 9.87 -1.22
N PHE A 200 -7.60 8.64 -0.79
CA PHE A 200 -7.71 8.31 0.64
C PHE A 200 -6.32 8.18 1.24
N VAL A 201 -5.91 9.18 2.03
CA VAL A 201 -4.56 9.27 2.61
C VAL A 201 -4.40 8.43 3.90
N PRO A 202 -5.41 8.39 4.81
CA PRO A 202 -5.27 7.62 6.03
C PRO A 202 -5.18 6.11 5.75
N GLU A 203 -4.14 5.46 6.29
CA GLU A 203 -3.88 4.03 6.13
C GLU A 203 -5.08 3.15 6.56
N ALA A 204 -5.76 3.56 7.66
CA ALA A 204 -6.93 2.84 8.15
C ALA A 204 -8.11 2.91 7.16
N GLU A 205 -8.29 4.06 6.48
CA GLU A 205 -9.32 4.21 5.45
C GLU A 205 -8.98 3.40 4.21
N ALA A 206 -7.72 3.44 3.76
CA ALA A 206 -7.26 2.66 2.61
C ALA A 206 -7.40 1.14 2.87
N GLY A 207 -7.05 0.67 4.07
CA GLY A 207 -7.25 -0.73 4.48
C GLY A 207 -8.73 -1.12 4.56
N PHE A 208 -9.60 -0.23 5.05
CA PHE A 208 -11.03 -0.50 5.10
C PHE A 208 -11.67 -0.51 3.70
N ILE A 209 -11.27 0.40 2.80
CA ILE A 209 -11.71 0.39 1.40
C ILE A 209 -11.30 -0.90 0.71
N ALA A 210 -10.05 -1.37 0.92
CA ALA A 210 -9.60 -2.65 0.40
C ALA A 210 -10.51 -3.79 0.89
N PHE A 211 -10.86 -3.81 2.17
CA PHE A 211 -11.81 -4.79 2.72
C PHE A 211 -13.20 -4.70 2.08
N MET A 212 -13.72 -3.48 1.84
CA MET A 212 -15.03 -3.30 1.21
C MET A 212 -15.13 -3.96 -0.15
N LEU A 213 -14.03 -4.05 -0.91
CA LEU A 213 -14.02 -4.68 -2.24
C LEU A 213 -14.39 -6.15 -2.21
N ALA A 214 -14.30 -6.83 -1.07
CA ALA A 214 -14.73 -8.22 -0.92
C ALA A 214 -16.23 -8.44 -1.21
N ASP A 215 -17.03 -7.39 -1.14
CA ASP A 215 -18.46 -7.43 -1.48
C ASP A 215 -18.75 -6.99 -2.93
N TYR A 216 -17.68 -6.66 -3.72
CA TYR A 216 -17.75 -6.19 -5.11
C TYR A 216 -16.96 -7.09 -6.06
N THR A 217 -16.70 -8.33 -5.68
CA THR A 217 -16.02 -9.32 -6.52
C THR A 217 -16.65 -10.69 -6.36
N ASP A 218 -16.72 -11.43 -7.45
CA ASP A 218 -17.07 -12.85 -7.45
C ASP A 218 -15.81 -13.74 -7.60
N ASP A 219 -14.62 -13.12 -7.67
CA ASP A 219 -13.36 -13.84 -7.78
C ASP A 219 -12.90 -14.33 -6.40
N PRO A 220 -12.80 -15.66 -6.19
CA PRO A 220 -12.47 -16.21 -4.87
C PRO A 220 -11.05 -15.89 -4.42
N ALA A 221 -10.09 -15.69 -5.33
CA ALA A 221 -8.71 -15.39 -5.01
C ALA A 221 -8.60 -13.95 -4.45
N LEU A 222 -9.26 -12.98 -5.10
CA LEU A 222 -9.33 -11.62 -4.62
C LEU A 222 -10.09 -11.55 -3.29
N GLU A 223 -11.28 -12.13 -3.22
CA GLU A 223 -12.09 -12.10 -2.01
C GLU A 223 -11.34 -12.71 -0.81
N TYR A 224 -10.71 -13.89 -1.00
CA TYR A 224 -9.92 -14.54 0.05
C TYR A 224 -8.77 -13.65 0.56
N SER A 225 -8.01 -13.06 -0.35
CA SER A 225 -6.91 -12.14 -0.01
C SER A 225 -7.41 -10.95 0.84
N LEU A 226 -8.52 -10.32 0.43
CA LEU A 226 -9.10 -9.16 1.13
C LEU A 226 -9.64 -9.54 2.53
N ILE A 227 -10.38 -10.64 2.63
CA ILE A 227 -10.95 -11.13 3.90
C ILE A 227 -9.85 -11.57 4.86
N MET A 228 -8.84 -12.32 4.39
CA MET A 228 -7.73 -12.75 5.22
C MET A 228 -6.89 -11.57 5.71
N ASN A 229 -6.63 -10.58 4.86
CA ASN A 229 -5.92 -9.38 5.29
C ASN A 229 -6.69 -8.63 6.39
N ALA A 230 -8.00 -8.46 6.25
CA ALA A 230 -8.85 -7.87 7.28
C ALA A 230 -8.85 -8.71 8.57
N LEU A 231 -8.88 -10.04 8.46
CA LEU A 231 -8.82 -10.96 9.60
C LEU A 231 -7.48 -10.85 10.33
N VAL A 232 -6.36 -10.68 9.63
CA VAL A 232 -5.04 -10.45 10.24
C VAL A 232 -5.03 -9.16 11.06
N TYR A 233 -5.56 -8.05 10.52
CA TYR A 233 -5.67 -6.78 11.26
C TYR A 233 -6.55 -6.89 12.50
N CYS A 234 -7.78 -7.42 12.35
CA CYS A 234 -8.72 -7.60 13.45
C CYS A 234 -8.21 -8.62 14.47
N GLY A 235 -7.60 -9.71 14.01
CA GLY A 235 -7.01 -10.75 14.85
C GLY A 235 -5.86 -10.23 15.71
N ASN A 236 -4.97 -9.42 15.14
CA ASN A 236 -3.90 -8.77 15.89
C ASN A 236 -4.46 -7.83 16.98
N ALA A 237 -5.49 -7.05 16.65
CA ALA A 237 -6.17 -6.20 17.62
C ALA A 237 -6.86 -7.02 18.72
N LEU A 238 -7.51 -8.13 18.36
CA LEU A 238 -8.13 -9.06 19.32
C LEU A 238 -7.07 -9.72 20.20
N CYS A 239 -5.97 -10.19 19.64
CA CYS A 239 -4.87 -10.78 20.38
C CYS A 239 -4.28 -9.79 21.41
N ALA A 240 -4.12 -8.54 21.03
CA ALA A 240 -3.63 -7.48 21.93
C ALA A 240 -4.64 -7.17 23.06
N LYS A 241 -5.95 -7.23 22.78
CA LYS A 241 -7.03 -6.90 23.71
C LYS A 241 -7.42 -8.09 24.62
N SER A 242 -7.47 -9.29 24.03
CA SER A 242 -7.81 -10.55 24.71
C SER A 242 -7.15 -11.76 24.06
N PRO A 243 -5.92 -12.15 24.48
CA PRO A 243 -5.23 -13.33 23.95
C PRO A 243 -6.04 -14.63 24.08
N ALA A 244 -6.90 -14.72 25.12
CA ALA A 244 -7.74 -15.90 25.34
C ALA A 244 -8.80 -16.06 24.24
N LEU A 245 -9.55 -14.99 23.91
CA LEU A 245 -10.55 -15.02 22.83
C LEU A 245 -9.91 -15.26 21.48
N TYR A 246 -8.74 -14.68 21.23
CA TYR A 246 -7.98 -14.93 20.00
C TYR A 246 -7.54 -16.41 19.90
N GLY A 247 -7.03 -16.98 21.01
CA GLY A 247 -6.63 -18.39 21.06
C GLY A 247 -7.80 -19.34 20.82
N GLU A 248 -8.97 -19.06 21.42
CA GLU A 248 -10.20 -19.81 21.19
C GLU A 248 -10.64 -19.73 19.71
N LEU A 249 -10.68 -18.52 19.14
CA LEU A 249 -11.04 -18.31 17.74
C LEU A 249 -10.14 -19.12 16.81
N ARG A 250 -8.83 -19.03 17.02
CA ARG A 250 -7.83 -19.73 16.21
C ARG A 250 -7.98 -21.26 16.32
N ALA A 251 -8.27 -21.78 17.50
CA ALA A 251 -8.44 -23.21 17.71
C ALA A 251 -9.75 -23.78 17.16
N THR A 252 -10.78 -22.93 16.99
CA THR A 252 -12.14 -23.42 16.64
C THR A 252 -12.57 -23.11 15.22
N VAL A 253 -11.96 -22.13 14.54
CA VAL A 253 -12.42 -21.65 13.24
C VAL A 253 -11.34 -21.71 12.16
N TYR A 254 -10.06 -21.44 12.50
CA TYR A 254 -9.00 -21.45 11.50
C TYR A 254 -8.77 -22.86 10.95
N THR A 255 -8.79 -23.00 9.65
CA THR A 255 -8.44 -24.25 8.96
C THR A 255 -6.93 -24.43 8.89
N GLU A 256 -6.47 -25.65 8.61
CA GLU A 256 -5.04 -25.92 8.40
C GLU A 256 -4.48 -25.13 7.20
N GLY A 257 -5.28 -24.93 6.12
CA GLY A 257 -4.93 -24.10 4.98
C GLY A 257 -4.68 -22.64 5.41
N MET A 258 -5.64 -22.02 6.08
CA MET A 258 -5.49 -20.63 6.59
C MET A 258 -4.31 -20.44 7.54
N LEU A 259 -3.91 -21.52 8.24
CA LEU A 259 -2.73 -21.46 9.14
C LEU A 259 -1.41 -21.62 8.41
N ARG A 260 -1.42 -22.18 7.20
CA ARG A 260 -0.25 -22.26 6.31
C ARG A 260 -0.01 -20.97 5.53
N ASP A 261 -1.09 -20.33 5.08
CA ASP A 261 -1.06 -19.06 4.35
C ASP A 261 -0.65 -17.91 5.25
#